data_43dc0f156b46404a3e834dbe0a22c62a
#
_entry.id   43dc0f156b46404a3e834dbe0a22c62a
#
_cell.length_a   1.000
_cell.length_b   1.000
_cell.length_c   1.000
_cell.angle_alpha   90.00
_cell.angle_beta   90.00
_cell.angle_gamma   90.00
#
_symmetry.space_group_name_H-M   'P 1'
#
loop_
_entity.id
_entity.type
_entity.pdbx_description
1 polymer ?
#
loop_
_entity_poly.entity_id
_entity_poly.type
_entity_poly.pdbx_seq_one_letter_code
_entity_poly.pdbx_strand_id
1 'polypeptide(L)'
;MFIIKVKEKSKLKKVGEWMGIYLNPGSAMFQKSLKSKIYVDKSGLLAILNELVDTEQRYVCVSRPRRFGKSMAANMLAAYYGSSEDTSALFASLEISQCAGYRDHLNQYDVLKINMQDFLSESQSIEDMLAHLTACLIRDLKNGFPQIDFSYAKSLVSVMREVFAQTGRSFVILIDEWDCLFREYESNKEAQKQYLDFLRVWLKDKEYVGLAYMTGILPIKKYGSHSALNMFTEYSMTNPREMAGYFGFTEDEVKKLCETYQRSFDETQAWYDGYDLVMFDGTVQKTYAMYSPKSVVEAMLSGVYDNYWNQTESYEALKVYIQMNYDGLKEAIVRMLAGDRVQINTGTFSNDMTTFETKDDVLTLLVHLGYLSYHWPDKTVTIPNKEVSQEYVNAISTMAWNEVLRSIENSRKLLQA
;
A
#
# COMPACT_ATOMS: atom_id res chain seq x y z
N MET A 1 -14.77 -58.99 6.04
CA MET A 1 -13.77 -58.23 6.78
C MET A 1 -12.73 -57.72 5.74
N PHE A 2 -13.00 -56.59 5.15
CA PHE A 2 -12.11 -55.98 4.15
C PHE A 2 -11.23 -54.96 4.86
N ILE A 3 -9.92 -55.24 4.92
CA ILE A 3 -8.91 -54.33 5.46
C ILE A 3 -8.52 -53.42 4.32
N ILE A 4 -8.97 -52.16 4.40
CA ILE A 4 -8.47 -51.07 3.52
C ILE A 4 -7.09 -50.68 4.05
N LYS A 5 -6.05 -51.08 3.31
CA LYS A 5 -4.70 -50.54 3.52
C LYS A 5 -4.69 -49.06 3.16
N VAL A 6 -4.62 -48.18 4.18
CA VAL A 6 -4.29 -46.81 4.03
C VAL A 6 -2.85 -46.76 3.49
N LYS A 7 -2.69 -46.35 2.24
CA LYS A 7 -1.38 -46.02 1.69
C LYS A 7 -0.75 -44.90 2.51
N GLU A 8 0.33 -45.19 3.18
CA GLU A 8 1.21 -44.16 3.74
C GLU A 8 1.50 -43.13 2.64
N LYS A 9 1.13 -41.87 2.89
CA LYS A 9 1.58 -40.75 2.10
C LYS A 9 3.10 -40.74 2.19
N SER A 10 3.78 -41.09 1.09
CA SER A 10 5.21 -40.93 0.93
C SER A 10 5.55 -39.51 1.38
N LYS A 11 6.48 -39.39 2.34
CA LYS A 11 7.12 -38.13 2.68
C LYS A 11 7.78 -37.60 1.41
N LEU A 12 7.07 -36.74 0.68
CA LEU A 12 7.68 -35.87 -0.31
C LEU A 12 8.78 -35.12 0.43
N LYS A 13 10.01 -35.24 -0.03
CA LYS A 13 11.15 -34.43 0.42
C LYS A 13 10.66 -33.01 0.55
N LYS A 14 11.04 -32.31 1.64
CA LYS A 14 10.82 -30.88 1.80
C LYS A 14 11.18 -30.19 0.48
N VAL A 15 10.17 -29.77 -0.25
CA VAL A 15 10.30 -28.86 -1.38
C VAL A 15 10.53 -27.52 -0.71
N GLY A 16 11.77 -27.08 -0.60
CA GLY A 16 12.01 -25.84 0.07
C GLY A 16 13.48 -25.56 0.27
N GLU A 17 14.19 -25.28 -0.84
CA GLU A 17 15.51 -24.63 -0.77
C GLU A 17 15.74 -23.74 -2.00
N TRP A 18 14.70 -23.48 -2.81
CA TRP A 18 14.86 -22.56 -3.94
C TRP A 18 14.45 -21.15 -3.52
N MET A 19 15.43 -20.26 -3.44
CA MET A 19 15.23 -18.81 -3.39
C MET A 19 15.47 -18.25 -4.78
N GLY A 20 14.38 -17.80 -5.43
CA GLY A 20 14.43 -17.06 -6.69
C GLY A 20 14.53 -15.56 -6.46
N ILE A 21 14.52 -14.81 -7.54
CA ILE A 21 14.42 -13.34 -7.48
C ILE A 21 12.99 -12.94 -7.10
N TYR A 22 12.01 -13.59 -7.71
CA TYR A 22 10.59 -13.29 -7.55
C TYR A 22 9.84 -14.40 -6.83
N LEU A 23 10.21 -15.67 -7.06
CA LEU A 23 9.66 -16.82 -6.36
C LEU A 23 10.42 -17.04 -5.06
N ASN A 24 9.72 -16.97 -3.93
CA ASN A 24 10.28 -17.16 -2.59
C ASN A 24 11.56 -16.33 -2.34
N PRO A 25 11.49 -14.98 -2.40
CA PRO A 25 12.70 -14.12 -2.39
C PRO A 25 13.42 -14.08 -1.03
N GLY A 26 12.92 -14.83 -0.04
CA GLY A 26 13.49 -14.93 1.28
C GLY A 26 13.21 -13.71 2.17
N SER A 27 13.81 -13.70 3.36
CA SER A 27 13.53 -12.73 4.44
C SER A 27 14.51 -11.57 4.53
N ALA A 28 15.54 -11.50 3.67
CA ALA A 28 16.64 -10.53 3.81
C ALA A 28 16.17 -9.07 3.91
N MET A 29 15.13 -8.67 3.16
CA MET A 29 14.60 -7.32 3.20
C MET A 29 13.85 -7.04 4.51
N PHE A 30 13.09 -7.99 5.02
CA PHE A 30 12.43 -7.87 6.32
C PHE A 30 13.45 -7.84 7.47
N GLN A 31 14.50 -8.66 7.42
CA GLN A 31 15.59 -8.60 8.39
C GLN A 31 16.27 -7.21 8.44
N LYS A 32 16.44 -6.53 7.30
CA LYS A 32 16.93 -5.14 7.28
C LYS A 32 15.98 -4.20 8.00
N SER A 33 14.66 -4.36 7.82
CA SER A 33 13.65 -3.57 8.53
C SER A 33 13.74 -3.76 10.03
N LEU A 34 13.84 -5.01 10.51
CA LEU A 34 13.98 -5.34 11.93
C LEU A 34 15.26 -4.78 12.57
N LYS A 35 16.33 -4.61 11.79
CA LYS A 35 17.61 -4.02 12.23
C LYS A 35 17.65 -2.51 12.19
N SER A 36 16.59 -1.84 11.73
CA SER A 36 16.51 -0.39 11.69
C SER A 36 16.54 0.19 13.10
N LYS A 37 17.10 1.41 13.26
CA LYS A 37 17.15 2.09 14.57
C LYS A 37 15.76 2.27 15.18
N ILE A 38 14.76 2.48 14.35
CA ILE A 38 13.34 2.52 14.72
C ILE A 38 12.61 1.50 13.86
N TYR A 39 12.02 0.53 14.50
CA TYR A 39 11.09 -0.43 13.91
C TYR A 39 9.84 -0.46 14.79
N VAL A 40 8.69 -0.25 14.17
CA VAL A 40 7.38 -0.37 14.82
C VAL A 40 6.73 -1.64 14.32
N ASP A 41 6.33 -2.51 15.23
CA ASP A 41 5.73 -3.79 14.88
C ASP A 41 4.32 -3.60 14.33
N LYS A 42 4.12 -4.06 13.11
CA LYS A 42 2.84 -4.09 12.39
C LYS A 42 2.45 -5.51 12.01
N SER A 43 3.05 -6.50 12.64
CA SER A 43 2.85 -7.91 12.29
C SER A 43 1.42 -8.40 12.60
N GLY A 44 0.66 -7.68 13.41
CA GLY A 44 -0.78 -7.92 13.58
C GLY A 44 -1.58 -7.89 12.26
N LEU A 45 -1.09 -7.19 11.22
CA LEU A 45 -1.64 -7.25 9.86
C LEU A 45 -1.72 -8.69 9.33
N LEU A 46 -0.76 -9.55 9.68
CA LEU A 46 -0.73 -10.94 9.25
C LEU A 46 -1.91 -11.74 9.80
N ALA A 47 -2.40 -11.43 11.01
CA ALA A 47 -3.56 -12.10 11.57
C ALA A 47 -4.81 -11.86 10.72
N ILE A 48 -5.02 -10.61 10.25
CA ILE A 48 -6.12 -10.26 9.34
C ILE A 48 -5.98 -11.01 8.02
N LEU A 49 -4.78 -10.99 7.43
CA LEU A 49 -4.54 -11.62 6.12
C LEU A 49 -4.64 -13.15 6.19
N ASN A 50 -4.25 -13.78 7.30
CA ASN A 50 -4.38 -15.22 7.49
C ASN A 50 -5.84 -15.69 7.39
N GLU A 51 -6.80 -14.90 7.85
CA GLU A 51 -8.24 -15.20 7.75
C GLU A 51 -8.75 -15.10 6.31
N LEU A 52 -8.03 -14.41 5.42
CA LEU A 52 -8.44 -14.21 4.03
C LEU A 52 -7.82 -15.24 3.07
N VAL A 53 -6.72 -15.91 3.47
CA VAL A 53 -6.04 -16.90 2.62
C VAL A 53 -6.99 -18.05 2.26
N ASP A 54 -6.99 -18.43 0.98
CA ASP A 54 -7.82 -19.50 0.40
C ASP A 54 -9.35 -19.29 0.58
N THR A 55 -9.79 -18.01 0.77
CA THR A 55 -11.20 -17.62 0.81
C THR A 55 -11.60 -16.80 -0.43
N GLU A 56 -12.88 -16.46 -0.57
CA GLU A 56 -13.34 -15.54 -1.63
C GLU A 56 -12.82 -14.11 -1.44
N GLN A 57 -12.45 -13.74 -0.21
CA GLN A 57 -11.88 -12.43 0.15
C GLN A 57 -10.36 -12.32 -0.04
N ARG A 58 -9.72 -13.34 -0.61
CA ARG A 58 -8.25 -13.43 -0.82
C ARG A 58 -7.61 -12.35 -1.68
N TYR A 59 -8.40 -11.47 -2.27
CA TYR A 59 -7.91 -10.37 -3.12
C TYR A 59 -7.90 -9.06 -2.34
N VAL A 60 -6.73 -8.61 -1.97
CA VAL A 60 -6.50 -7.45 -1.10
C VAL A 60 -5.72 -6.37 -1.83
N CYS A 61 -6.23 -5.13 -1.85
CA CYS A 61 -5.51 -3.97 -2.38
C CYS A 61 -5.42 -2.87 -1.33
N VAL A 62 -4.20 -2.49 -0.95
CA VAL A 62 -3.94 -1.44 0.04
C VAL A 62 -3.38 -0.20 -0.64
N SER A 63 -4.12 0.91 -0.54
CA SER A 63 -3.70 2.20 -1.08
C SER A 63 -3.37 3.17 0.06
N ARG A 64 -2.12 3.63 0.11
CA ARG A 64 -1.60 4.58 1.10
C ARG A 64 -0.63 5.56 0.44
N PRO A 65 -0.46 6.75 0.97
CA PRO A 65 0.57 7.68 0.51
C PRO A 65 1.96 7.05 0.50
N ARG A 66 2.89 7.68 -0.16
CA ARG A 66 4.29 7.26 -0.10
C ARG A 66 4.79 7.22 1.35
N ARG A 67 5.69 6.27 1.67
CA ARG A 67 6.38 6.13 2.97
C ARG A 67 5.50 5.78 4.17
N PHE A 68 4.29 5.32 3.92
CA PHE A 68 3.41 4.75 4.95
C PHE A 68 3.68 3.27 5.27
N GLY A 69 4.80 2.70 4.80
CA GLY A 69 5.22 1.35 5.18
C GLY A 69 4.75 0.22 4.26
N LYS A 70 4.14 0.51 3.09
CA LYS A 70 3.61 -0.50 2.15
C LYS A 70 4.62 -1.57 1.75
N SER A 71 5.79 -1.17 1.26
CA SER A 71 6.86 -2.10 0.84
C SER A 71 7.45 -2.87 2.02
N MET A 72 7.50 -2.26 3.22
CA MET A 72 7.90 -2.98 4.45
C MET A 72 6.90 -4.07 4.79
N ALA A 73 5.60 -3.81 4.69
CA ALA A 73 4.56 -4.81 4.85
C ALA A 73 4.71 -5.94 3.82
N ALA A 74 4.88 -5.62 2.53
CA ALA A 74 5.12 -6.64 1.49
C ALA A 74 6.38 -7.50 1.77
N ASN A 75 7.46 -6.91 2.32
CA ASN A 75 8.65 -7.66 2.74
C ASN A 75 8.37 -8.57 3.94
N MET A 76 7.60 -8.10 4.91
CA MET A 76 7.16 -8.89 6.06
C MET A 76 6.28 -10.08 5.61
N LEU A 77 5.32 -9.84 4.74
CA LEU A 77 4.47 -10.90 4.18
C LEU A 77 5.29 -11.96 3.45
N ALA A 78 6.25 -11.54 2.61
CA ALA A 78 7.13 -12.46 1.90
C ALA A 78 7.94 -13.34 2.86
N ALA A 79 8.48 -12.76 3.92
CA ALA A 79 9.22 -13.49 4.95
C ALA A 79 8.33 -14.44 5.77
N TYR A 80 7.07 -14.04 6.04
CA TYR A 80 6.16 -14.83 6.85
C TYR A 80 5.60 -16.03 6.10
N TYR A 81 5.08 -15.81 4.89
CA TYR A 81 4.42 -16.85 4.12
C TYR A 81 5.40 -17.77 3.39
N GLY A 82 6.59 -17.25 3.01
CA GLY A 82 7.53 -17.95 2.13
C GLY A 82 8.09 -19.23 2.74
N SER A 83 8.07 -20.33 1.95
CA SER A 83 8.46 -21.66 2.38
C SER A 83 9.95 -21.98 2.16
N SER A 84 10.74 -21.04 1.61
CA SER A 84 12.15 -21.31 1.25
C SER A 84 13.11 -21.36 2.43
N GLU A 85 12.76 -20.75 3.56
CA GLU A 85 13.57 -20.71 4.78
C GLU A 85 12.69 -20.72 6.04
N ASP A 86 13.24 -21.15 7.15
CA ASP A 86 12.58 -21.05 8.47
C ASP A 86 12.81 -19.65 9.03
N THR A 87 11.77 -18.83 9.05
CA THR A 87 11.77 -17.46 9.57
C THR A 87 11.17 -17.34 10.97
N SER A 88 10.85 -18.45 11.64
CA SER A 88 10.17 -18.48 12.94
C SER A 88 10.86 -17.60 14.00
N ALA A 89 12.19 -17.56 14.00
CA ALA A 89 12.96 -16.74 14.91
C ALA A 89 12.76 -15.22 14.68
N LEU A 90 12.44 -14.78 13.45
CA LEU A 90 12.20 -13.37 13.13
C LEU A 90 10.87 -12.87 13.69
N PHE A 91 9.89 -13.76 13.79
CA PHE A 91 8.53 -13.42 14.24
C PHE A 91 8.26 -13.76 15.71
N ALA A 92 9.16 -14.49 16.37
CA ALA A 92 8.93 -15.03 17.73
C ALA A 92 8.62 -13.95 18.79
N SER A 93 9.13 -12.73 18.62
CA SER A 93 8.91 -11.60 19.54
C SER A 93 7.89 -10.59 19.03
N LEU A 94 7.32 -10.80 17.84
CA LEU A 94 6.37 -9.89 17.22
C LEU A 94 4.93 -10.24 17.61
N GLU A 95 4.03 -9.27 17.48
CA GLU A 95 2.61 -9.38 17.83
C GLU A 95 1.94 -10.62 17.23
N ILE A 96 2.21 -10.92 15.97
CA ILE A 96 1.63 -12.08 15.27
C ILE A 96 1.90 -13.40 15.98
N SER A 97 3.02 -13.54 16.71
CA SER A 97 3.36 -14.77 17.41
C SER A 97 2.37 -15.14 18.53
N GLN A 98 1.59 -14.17 18.99
CA GLN A 98 0.54 -14.32 19.99
C GLN A 98 -0.84 -14.56 19.39
N CYS A 99 -0.99 -14.44 18.05
CA CYS A 99 -2.26 -14.58 17.38
C CYS A 99 -2.58 -16.05 17.06
N ALA A 100 -3.88 -16.37 17.07
CA ALA A 100 -4.35 -17.67 16.60
C ALA A 100 -3.94 -17.90 15.13
N GLY A 101 -3.66 -19.16 14.76
CA GLY A 101 -3.29 -19.51 13.38
C GLY A 101 -1.88 -19.10 12.96
N TYR A 102 -1.06 -18.45 13.84
CA TYR A 102 0.29 -18.03 13.52
C TYR A 102 1.13 -19.11 12.85
N ARG A 103 1.16 -20.33 13.44
CA ARG A 103 1.98 -21.44 12.91
C ARG A 103 1.38 -22.14 11.71
N ASP A 104 0.08 -21.99 11.50
CA ASP A 104 -0.64 -22.65 10.40
C ASP A 104 -0.28 -22.02 9.04
N HIS A 105 0.14 -20.75 9.06
CA HIS A 105 0.49 -20.00 7.86
C HIS A 105 1.98 -19.68 7.73
N LEU A 106 2.75 -19.74 8.85
CA LEU A 106 4.18 -19.41 8.84
C LEU A 106 4.96 -20.39 7.97
N ASN A 107 5.62 -19.87 6.93
CA ASN A 107 6.45 -20.63 5.97
C ASN A 107 5.70 -21.77 5.24
N GLN A 108 4.42 -21.58 4.93
CA GLN A 108 3.58 -22.62 4.34
C GLN A 108 3.33 -22.45 2.84
N TYR A 109 3.66 -21.29 2.24
CA TYR A 109 3.25 -20.95 0.89
C TYR A 109 4.43 -20.72 -0.05
N ASP A 110 4.18 -20.87 -1.34
CA ASP A 110 5.06 -20.36 -2.37
C ASP A 110 4.70 -18.89 -2.65
N VAL A 111 5.64 -17.99 -2.43
CA VAL A 111 5.42 -16.55 -2.54
C VAL A 111 5.98 -16.03 -3.86
N LEU A 112 5.15 -15.38 -4.66
CA LEU A 112 5.60 -14.51 -5.75
C LEU A 112 5.58 -13.06 -5.29
N LYS A 113 6.74 -12.39 -5.28
CA LYS A 113 6.84 -10.98 -4.90
C LYS A 113 7.42 -10.15 -6.03
N ILE A 114 6.70 -9.11 -6.42
CA ILE A 114 6.97 -8.28 -7.58
C ILE A 114 6.86 -6.81 -7.17
N ASN A 115 7.77 -5.98 -7.67
CA ASN A 115 7.63 -4.54 -7.71
C ASN A 115 7.38 -4.14 -9.18
N MET A 116 6.20 -3.61 -9.47
CA MET A 116 5.84 -3.25 -10.85
C MET A 116 6.64 -2.06 -11.38
N GLN A 117 7.06 -1.15 -10.50
CA GLN A 117 7.88 0.00 -10.87
C GLN A 117 9.23 -0.42 -11.45
N ASP A 118 9.84 -1.49 -10.92
CA ASP A 118 11.14 -1.98 -11.40
C ASP A 118 11.01 -2.43 -12.87
N PHE A 119 9.98 -3.22 -13.18
CA PHE A 119 9.72 -3.67 -14.55
C PHE A 119 9.37 -2.53 -15.50
N LEU A 120 8.59 -1.54 -15.02
CA LEU A 120 8.25 -0.37 -15.83
C LEU A 120 9.51 0.44 -16.19
N SER A 121 10.41 0.61 -15.24
CA SER A 121 11.65 1.39 -15.42
C SER A 121 12.64 0.72 -16.37
N GLU A 122 12.58 -0.60 -16.51
CA GLU A 122 13.47 -1.40 -17.39
C GLU A 122 12.90 -1.62 -18.79
N SER A 123 11.67 -1.14 -19.08
CA SER A 123 10.93 -1.45 -20.31
C SER A 123 10.66 -0.20 -21.15
N GLN A 124 10.56 -0.38 -22.47
CA GLN A 124 10.30 0.71 -23.42
C GLN A 124 8.80 0.89 -23.73
N SER A 125 8.00 -0.13 -23.47
CA SER A 125 6.54 -0.10 -23.67
C SER A 125 5.85 -1.01 -22.67
N ILE A 126 4.53 -0.94 -22.60
CA ILE A 126 3.74 -1.84 -21.75
C ILE A 126 3.83 -3.29 -22.21
N GLU A 127 3.84 -3.54 -23.51
CA GLU A 127 4.01 -4.88 -24.08
C GLU A 127 5.35 -5.48 -23.69
N ASP A 128 6.42 -4.71 -23.77
CA ASP A 128 7.78 -5.10 -23.36
C ASP A 128 7.83 -5.39 -21.86
N MET A 129 7.25 -4.52 -21.03
CA MET A 129 7.13 -4.72 -19.58
C MET A 129 6.42 -6.04 -19.24
N LEU A 130 5.26 -6.30 -19.83
CA LEU A 130 4.47 -7.51 -19.54
C LEU A 130 5.15 -8.77 -20.06
N ALA A 131 5.83 -8.69 -21.20
CA ALA A 131 6.64 -9.80 -21.75
C ALA A 131 7.83 -10.11 -20.83
N HIS A 132 8.57 -9.09 -20.39
CA HIS A 132 9.70 -9.21 -19.49
C HIS A 132 9.26 -9.79 -18.13
N LEU A 133 8.24 -9.23 -17.51
CA LEU A 133 7.64 -9.75 -16.26
C LEU A 133 7.28 -11.24 -16.41
N THR A 134 6.53 -11.57 -17.46
CA THR A 134 6.10 -12.95 -17.72
C THR A 134 7.27 -13.90 -17.87
N ALA A 135 8.30 -13.52 -18.63
CA ALA A 135 9.48 -14.34 -18.85
C ALA A 135 10.27 -14.58 -17.55
N CYS A 136 10.43 -13.54 -16.73
CA CYS A 136 11.10 -13.62 -15.43
C CYS A 136 10.37 -14.56 -14.47
N LEU A 137 9.05 -14.44 -14.35
CA LEU A 137 8.24 -15.30 -13.47
C LEU A 137 8.24 -16.75 -13.95
N ILE A 138 8.08 -17.00 -15.26
CA ILE A 138 8.14 -18.37 -15.82
C ILE A 138 9.50 -19.00 -15.56
N ARG A 139 10.59 -18.25 -15.74
CA ARG A 139 11.94 -18.72 -15.45
C ARG A 139 12.07 -19.15 -13.98
N ASP A 140 11.66 -18.28 -13.04
CA ASP A 140 11.79 -18.57 -11.62
C ASP A 140 10.90 -19.77 -11.20
N LEU A 141 9.67 -19.87 -11.73
CA LEU A 141 8.79 -21.01 -11.49
C LEU A 141 9.38 -22.32 -12.01
N LYS A 142 9.90 -22.34 -13.24
CA LYS A 142 10.52 -23.56 -13.81
C LYS A 142 11.77 -23.99 -13.04
N ASN A 143 12.55 -23.04 -12.56
CA ASN A 143 13.73 -23.33 -11.76
C ASN A 143 13.36 -23.80 -10.33
N GLY A 144 12.31 -23.25 -9.74
CA GLY A 144 11.83 -23.63 -8.41
C GLY A 144 11.15 -25.00 -8.38
N PHE A 145 10.62 -25.44 -9.51
CA PHE A 145 9.91 -26.72 -9.66
C PHE A 145 10.47 -27.60 -10.81
N PRO A 146 11.77 -27.96 -10.77
CA PRO A 146 12.43 -28.65 -11.87
C PRO A 146 11.87 -30.07 -12.12
N GLN A 147 11.12 -30.63 -11.19
CA GLN A 147 10.48 -31.95 -11.31
C GLN A 147 9.17 -31.91 -12.11
N ILE A 148 8.63 -30.71 -12.43
CA ILE A 148 7.37 -30.55 -13.16
C ILE A 148 7.64 -30.49 -14.65
N ASP A 149 6.86 -31.24 -15.44
CA ASP A 149 6.88 -31.13 -16.89
C ASP A 149 6.05 -29.93 -17.37
N PHE A 150 6.74 -28.95 -17.91
CA PHE A 150 6.12 -27.72 -18.46
C PHE A 150 6.00 -27.75 -19.99
N SER A 151 6.13 -28.91 -20.64
CA SER A 151 6.16 -29.01 -22.12
C SER A 151 4.93 -28.40 -22.78
N TYR A 152 3.77 -28.44 -22.14
CA TYR A 152 2.51 -27.91 -22.64
C TYR A 152 2.16 -26.50 -22.09
N ALA A 153 2.94 -26.01 -21.11
CA ALA A 153 2.67 -24.72 -20.45
C ALA A 153 3.29 -23.58 -21.27
N LYS A 154 2.45 -22.82 -22.02
CA LYS A 154 2.87 -21.75 -22.92
C LYS A 154 2.73 -20.34 -22.34
N SER A 155 2.08 -20.18 -21.20
CA SER A 155 1.81 -18.88 -20.56
C SER A 155 2.08 -18.96 -19.06
N LEU A 156 2.24 -17.80 -18.41
CA LEU A 156 2.36 -17.72 -16.96
C LEU A 156 1.22 -18.46 -16.25
N VAL A 157 -0.01 -18.25 -16.70
CA VAL A 157 -1.21 -18.90 -16.13
C VAL A 157 -1.12 -20.44 -16.26
N SER A 158 -0.67 -20.96 -17.42
CA SER A 158 -0.54 -22.41 -17.59
C SER A 158 0.59 -22.98 -16.75
N VAL A 159 1.72 -22.28 -16.61
CA VAL A 159 2.83 -22.70 -15.74
C VAL A 159 2.38 -22.77 -14.28
N MET A 160 1.67 -21.74 -13.78
CA MET A 160 1.18 -21.72 -12.39
C MET A 160 0.12 -22.81 -12.13
N ARG A 161 -0.74 -23.10 -13.12
CA ARG A 161 -1.70 -24.20 -13.02
C ARG A 161 -1.03 -25.55 -12.92
N GLU A 162 0.04 -25.81 -13.71
CA GLU A 162 0.81 -27.06 -13.62
C GLU A 162 1.47 -27.22 -12.24
N VAL A 163 2.04 -26.14 -11.69
CA VAL A 163 2.59 -26.18 -10.34
C VAL A 163 1.51 -26.53 -9.33
N PHE A 164 0.36 -25.81 -9.36
CA PHE A 164 -0.75 -26.05 -8.45
C PHE A 164 -1.32 -27.48 -8.58
N ALA A 165 -1.55 -27.96 -9.81
CA ALA A 165 -2.10 -29.28 -10.05
C ALA A 165 -1.20 -30.41 -9.50
N GLN A 166 0.12 -30.23 -9.55
CA GLN A 166 1.06 -31.27 -9.10
C GLN A 166 1.45 -31.14 -7.63
N THR A 167 1.41 -29.93 -7.06
CA THR A 167 1.79 -29.69 -5.65
C THR A 167 0.62 -29.58 -4.70
N GLY A 168 -0.55 -29.18 -5.18
CA GLY A 168 -1.72 -28.83 -4.37
C GLY A 168 -1.51 -27.56 -3.53
N ARG A 169 -0.48 -26.77 -3.82
CA ARG A 169 -0.11 -25.56 -3.03
C ARG A 169 -0.52 -24.31 -3.79
N SER A 170 -1.31 -23.46 -3.13
CA SER A 170 -1.65 -22.14 -3.63
C SER A 170 -0.49 -21.14 -3.44
N PHE A 171 -0.50 -20.08 -4.24
CA PHE A 171 0.50 -19.02 -4.17
C PHE A 171 -0.02 -17.83 -3.35
N VAL A 172 0.89 -17.23 -2.58
CA VAL A 172 0.74 -15.86 -2.08
C VAL A 172 1.43 -14.92 -3.07
N ILE A 173 0.65 -14.07 -3.74
CA ILE A 173 1.12 -13.17 -4.78
C ILE A 173 1.13 -11.76 -4.25
N LEU A 174 2.33 -11.17 -4.13
CA LEU A 174 2.56 -9.83 -3.57
C LEU A 174 3.00 -8.90 -4.70
N ILE A 175 2.20 -7.87 -4.98
CA ILE A 175 2.45 -6.89 -6.04
C ILE A 175 2.59 -5.50 -5.41
N ASP A 176 3.81 -5.00 -5.33
CA ASP A 176 4.10 -3.66 -4.85
C ASP A 176 4.08 -2.65 -6.01
N GLU A 177 3.69 -1.39 -5.74
CA GLU A 177 3.57 -0.30 -6.71
C GLU A 177 2.70 -0.66 -7.94
N TRP A 178 1.57 -1.38 -7.69
CA TRP A 178 0.69 -1.85 -8.76
C TRP A 178 0.19 -0.72 -9.68
N ASP A 179 0.10 0.49 -9.14
CA ASP A 179 -0.45 1.67 -9.79
C ASP A 179 0.59 2.53 -10.54
N CYS A 180 1.85 2.09 -10.61
CA CYS A 180 2.93 2.86 -11.24
C CYS A 180 2.61 3.27 -12.68
N LEU A 181 1.97 2.39 -13.47
CA LEU A 181 1.58 2.67 -14.83
C LEU A 181 0.58 3.83 -14.93
N PHE A 182 -0.33 3.95 -13.97
CA PHE A 182 -1.33 5.03 -13.96
C PHE A 182 -0.71 6.39 -13.61
N ARG A 183 0.42 6.38 -12.92
CA ARG A 183 1.17 7.58 -12.53
C ARG A 183 2.15 8.03 -13.62
N GLU A 184 2.74 7.11 -14.39
CA GLU A 184 3.75 7.43 -15.40
C GLU A 184 3.17 7.49 -16.82
N TYR A 185 2.15 6.70 -17.12
CA TYR A 185 1.45 6.67 -18.40
C TYR A 185 0.01 7.19 -18.26
N GLU A 186 -0.16 8.33 -17.62
CA GLU A 186 -1.46 8.92 -17.24
C GLU A 186 -2.43 9.04 -18.41
N SER A 187 -1.95 9.47 -19.58
CA SER A 187 -2.78 9.70 -20.78
C SER A 187 -2.94 8.46 -21.67
N ASN A 188 -2.13 7.41 -21.48
CA ASN A 188 -2.14 6.23 -22.35
C ASN A 188 -3.18 5.19 -21.87
N LYS A 189 -4.45 5.43 -22.22
CA LYS A 189 -5.58 4.56 -21.80
C LYS A 189 -5.47 3.12 -22.35
N GLU A 190 -4.86 2.92 -23.53
CA GLU A 190 -4.68 1.58 -24.10
C GLU A 190 -3.67 0.76 -23.29
N ALA A 191 -2.52 1.36 -22.94
CA ALA A 191 -1.54 0.71 -22.08
C ALA A 191 -2.12 0.37 -20.70
N GLN A 192 -2.90 1.29 -20.10
CA GLN A 192 -3.60 1.06 -18.84
C GLN A 192 -4.58 -0.12 -18.92
N LYS A 193 -5.32 -0.23 -20.04
CA LYS A 193 -6.25 -1.33 -20.26
C LYS A 193 -5.53 -2.66 -20.42
N GLN A 194 -4.48 -2.72 -21.24
CA GLN A 194 -3.66 -3.95 -21.43
C GLN A 194 -3.09 -4.45 -20.09
N TYR A 195 -2.59 -3.55 -19.27
CA TYR A 195 -2.08 -3.88 -17.94
C TYR A 195 -3.17 -4.46 -17.02
N LEU A 196 -4.32 -3.81 -16.95
CA LEU A 196 -5.45 -4.30 -16.15
C LEU A 196 -5.98 -5.65 -16.65
N ASP A 197 -6.05 -5.83 -17.97
CA ASP A 197 -6.44 -7.11 -18.57
C ASP A 197 -5.45 -8.22 -18.26
N PHE A 198 -4.13 -7.91 -18.26
CA PHE A 198 -3.10 -8.84 -17.84
C PHE A 198 -3.30 -9.28 -16.37
N LEU A 199 -3.45 -8.34 -15.43
CA LEU A 199 -3.68 -8.65 -14.02
C LEU A 199 -4.96 -9.47 -13.82
N ARG A 200 -6.02 -9.13 -14.53
CA ARG A 200 -7.29 -9.86 -14.48
C ARG A 200 -7.12 -11.30 -14.97
N VAL A 201 -6.49 -11.51 -16.11
CA VAL A 201 -6.27 -12.85 -16.69
C VAL A 201 -5.37 -13.70 -15.79
N TRP A 202 -4.39 -13.08 -15.16
CA TRP A 202 -3.45 -13.76 -14.27
C TRP A 202 -4.07 -14.15 -12.93
N LEU A 203 -4.87 -13.27 -12.32
CA LEU A 203 -5.29 -13.41 -10.92
C LEU A 203 -6.74 -13.88 -10.75
N LYS A 204 -7.67 -13.37 -11.60
CA LYS A 204 -9.10 -13.57 -11.35
C LYS A 204 -9.52 -15.02 -11.54
N ASP A 205 -10.28 -15.54 -10.56
CA ASP A 205 -10.89 -16.89 -10.59
C ASP A 205 -9.85 -18.01 -10.84
N LYS A 206 -8.67 -17.88 -10.19
CA LYS A 206 -7.60 -18.88 -10.29
C LYS A 206 -7.47 -19.69 -9.02
N GLU A 207 -7.51 -21.02 -9.15
CA GLU A 207 -7.37 -21.97 -8.04
C GLU A 207 -5.98 -21.89 -7.39
N TYR A 208 -4.96 -21.49 -8.13
CA TYR A 208 -3.60 -21.35 -7.62
C TYR A 208 -3.38 -20.08 -6.78
N VAL A 209 -4.36 -19.17 -6.70
CA VAL A 209 -4.25 -17.95 -5.89
C VAL A 209 -4.78 -18.22 -4.49
N GLY A 210 -3.90 -18.35 -3.52
CA GLY A 210 -4.25 -18.39 -2.10
C GLY A 210 -4.46 -17.00 -1.50
N LEU A 211 -3.60 -16.05 -1.86
CA LEU A 211 -3.73 -14.63 -1.53
C LEU A 211 -3.13 -13.79 -2.64
N ALA A 212 -3.85 -12.79 -3.12
CA ALA A 212 -3.30 -11.74 -3.98
C ALA A 212 -3.34 -10.42 -3.21
N TYR A 213 -2.16 -9.90 -2.87
CA TYR A 213 -1.99 -8.68 -2.09
C TYR A 213 -1.29 -7.63 -2.95
N MET A 214 -1.97 -6.54 -3.22
CA MET A 214 -1.42 -5.41 -3.99
C MET A 214 -1.26 -4.19 -3.11
N THR A 215 -0.17 -3.43 -3.35
CA THR A 215 0.02 -2.11 -2.73
C THR A 215 0.29 -1.03 -3.77
N GLY A 216 -0.23 0.16 -3.51
CA GLY A 216 -0.05 1.33 -4.34
C GLY A 216 -0.39 2.62 -3.60
N ILE A 217 -0.39 3.73 -4.32
CA ILE A 217 -0.85 5.02 -3.83
C ILE A 217 -2.32 5.20 -4.20
N LEU A 218 -2.64 4.95 -5.47
CA LEU A 218 -3.99 5.11 -6.00
C LEU A 218 -4.87 3.89 -5.67
N PRO A 219 -6.15 4.11 -5.37
CA PRO A 219 -7.13 3.04 -5.32
C PRO A 219 -7.37 2.46 -6.73
N ILE A 220 -8.00 1.28 -6.80
CA ILE A 220 -8.25 0.60 -8.07
C ILE A 220 -9.14 1.46 -8.96
N LYS A 221 -8.69 1.67 -10.20
CA LYS A 221 -9.38 2.48 -11.16
C LYS A 221 -10.75 1.91 -11.52
N LYS A 222 -11.75 2.78 -11.50
CA LYS A 222 -13.12 2.48 -11.98
C LYS A 222 -13.17 2.72 -13.48
N TYR A 223 -13.26 1.64 -14.27
CA TYR A 223 -13.48 1.72 -15.71
C TYR A 223 -14.93 1.41 -16.06
N GLY A 224 -15.68 2.42 -16.54
CA GLY A 224 -17.04 2.24 -17.05
C GLY A 224 -17.95 1.41 -16.15
N SER A 225 -18.79 0.55 -16.76
CA SER A 225 -19.68 -0.36 -16.03
C SER A 225 -18.99 -1.60 -15.43
N HIS A 226 -17.72 -1.88 -15.77
CA HIS A 226 -16.99 -3.05 -15.31
C HIS A 226 -15.55 -2.71 -14.95
N SER A 227 -15.23 -2.68 -13.65
CA SER A 227 -13.84 -2.63 -13.19
C SER A 227 -13.14 -3.94 -13.54
N ALA A 228 -11.98 -3.87 -14.19
CA ALA A 228 -11.19 -5.05 -14.56
C ALA A 228 -10.74 -5.86 -13.33
N LEU A 229 -10.54 -5.20 -12.18
CA LEU A 229 -10.05 -5.76 -10.91
C LEU A 229 -11.11 -5.73 -9.81
N ASN A 230 -12.39 -5.91 -10.16
CA ASN A 230 -13.52 -5.86 -9.22
C ASN A 230 -13.52 -6.96 -8.15
N MET A 231 -12.63 -7.96 -8.26
CA MET A 231 -12.45 -8.99 -7.25
C MET A 231 -11.69 -8.50 -6.02
N PHE A 232 -10.91 -7.42 -6.12
CA PHE A 232 -10.14 -6.90 -5.00
C PHE A 232 -11.01 -6.13 -4.01
N THR A 233 -10.82 -6.43 -2.72
CA THR A 233 -11.26 -5.56 -1.63
C THR A 233 -10.25 -4.46 -1.43
N GLU A 234 -10.71 -3.21 -1.48
CA GLU A 234 -9.85 -2.04 -1.29
C GLU A 234 -9.82 -1.56 0.16
N TYR A 235 -8.61 -1.22 0.58
CA TYR A 235 -8.28 -0.60 1.86
C TYR A 235 -7.56 0.73 1.61
N SER A 236 -8.35 1.78 1.34
CA SER A 236 -7.84 3.09 0.91
C SER A 236 -7.79 4.12 2.04
N MET A 237 -7.30 5.34 1.74
CA MET A 237 -7.31 6.46 2.70
C MET A 237 -8.73 6.89 3.08
N THR A 238 -9.69 6.75 2.16
CA THR A 238 -11.10 7.09 2.42
C THR A 238 -11.92 5.94 2.98
N ASN A 239 -11.42 4.70 2.90
CA ASN A 239 -12.07 3.50 3.42
C ASN A 239 -11.02 2.46 3.88
N PRO A 240 -10.33 2.69 5.00
CA PRO A 240 -9.22 1.85 5.46
C PRO A 240 -9.67 0.55 6.11
N ARG A 241 -10.93 0.42 6.52
CA ARG A 241 -11.51 -0.75 7.19
C ARG A 241 -10.62 -1.25 8.35
N GLU A 242 -10.52 -2.57 8.56
CA GLU A 242 -9.70 -3.22 9.58
C GLU A 242 -8.18 -2.97 9.43
N MET A 243 -7.73 -2.47 8.29
CA MET A 243 -6.31 -2.14 8.07
C MET A 243 -5.93 -0.70 8.46
N ALA A 244 -6.83 0.04 9.11
CA ALA A 244 -6.62 1.44 9.49
C ALA A 244 -5.34 1.67 10.31
N GLY A 245 -5.03 0.79 11.27
CA GLY A 245 -3.89 0.96 12.18
C GLY A 245 -2.54 0.40 11.69
N TYR A 246 -2.48 -0.25 10.51
CA TYR A 246 -1.29 -0.99 10.10
C TYR A 246 -0.35 -0.26 9.14
N PHE A 247 -0.79 0.86 8.57
CA PHE A 247 0.02 1.67 7.65
C PHE A 247 0.12 3.10 8.17
N GLY A 248 1.35 3.53 8.45
CA GLY A 248 1.62 4.71 9.25
C GLY A 248 1.94 4.36 10.70
N PHE A 249 2.21 5.36 11.53
CA PHE A 249 2.32 5.19 12.99
C PHE A 249 1.06 5.69 13.66
N THR A 250 0.56 4.93 14.62
CA THR A 250 -0.55 5.36 15.48
C THR A 250 -0.07 6.34 16.55
N GLU A 251 -0.98 7.11 17.13
CA GLU A 251 -0.65 8.04 18.22
C GLU A 251 0.05 7.34 19.39
N ASP A 252 -0.42 6.15 19.79
CA ASP A 252 0.20 5.40 20.91
C ASP A 252 1.63 4.95 20.59
N GLU A 253 1.90 4.57 19.35
CA GLU A 253 3.24 4.22 18.90
C GLU A 253 4.16 5.45 18.88
N VAL A 254 3.65 6.60 18.45
CA VAL A 254 4.40 7.86 18.44
C VAL A 254 4.69 8.34 19.86
N LYS A 255 3.74 8.23 20.80
CA LYS A 255 3.97 8.54 22.22
C LYS A 255 5.12 7.70 22.78
N LYS A 256 5.12 6.39 22.53
CA LYS A 256 6.21 5.49 22.97
C LYS A 256 7.56 5.86 22.34
N LEU A 257 7.57 6.28 21.07
CA LEU A 257 8.80 6.75 20.43
C LEU A 257 9.27 8.06 21.04
N CYS A 258 8.40 9.01 21.31
CA CYS A 258 8.73 10.28 21.98
C CYS A 258 9.35 10.03 23.37
N GLU A 259 8.77 9.13 24.17
CA GLU A 259 9.32 8.72 25.45
C GLU A 259 10.72 8.09 25.31
N THR A 260 10.86 7.14 24.37
CA THR A 260 12.12 6.41 24.13
C THR A 260 13.25 7.33 23.69
N TYR A 261 12.96 8.29 22.82
CA TYR A 261 13.94 9.21 22.26
C TYR A 261 14.02 10.56 22.98
N GLN A 262 13.24 10.72 24.09
CA GLN A 262 13.17 11.96 24.87
C GLN A 262 12.84 13.18 24.02
N ARG A 263 11.76 13.06 23.22
CA ARG A 263 11.23 14.10 22.35
C ARG A 263 9.86 14.59 22.82
N SER A 264 9.52 15.84 22.49
CA SER A 264 8.22 16.41 22.80
C SER A 264 7.13 15.73 21.95
N PHE A 265 6.12 15.16 22.62
CA PHE A 265 4.96 14.62 21.92
C PHE A 265 4.12 15.76 21.28
N ASP A 266 3.93 16.88 22.00
CA ASP A 266 3.14 18.01 21.51
C ASP A 266 3.74 18.62 20.22
N GLU A 267 5.08 18.73 20.16
CA GLU A 267 5.75 19.19 18.93
C GLU A 267 5.65 18.15 17.81
N THR A 268 5.81 16.86 18.13
CA THR A 268 5.66 15.77 17.15
C THR A 268 4.23 15.75 16.58
N GLN A 269 3.23 15.93 17.43
CA GLN A 269 1.84 16.01 17.04
C GLN A 269 1.59 17.23 16.13
N ALA A 270 2.01 18.40 16.53
CA ALA A 270 1.82 19.62 15.75
C ALA A 270 2.44 19.55 14.35
N TRP A 271 3.55 18.81 14.19
CA TRP A 271 4.25 18.70 12.92
C TRP A 271 3.76 17.58 12.01
N TYR A 272 3.36 16.41 12.56
CA TYR A 272 3.25 15.17 11.79
C TYR A 272 1.95 14.39 11.96
N ASP A 273 1.05 14.83 12.85
CA ASP A 273 -0.29 14.24 13.03
C ASP A 273 -1.23 14.63 11.88
N GLY A 274 -2.44 14.12 11.91
CA GLY A 274 -3.58 14.68 11.19
C GLY A 274 -4.20 13.78 10.13
N TYR A 275 -3.82 12.51 10.03
CA TYR A 275 -4.54 11.55 9.18
C TYR A 275 -5.48 10.71 10.03
N ASP A 276 -6.78 11.00 9.96
CA ASP A 276 -7.81 10.24 10.67
C ASP A 276 -8.28 9.05 9.83
N LEU A 277 -7.88 7.85 10.23
CA LEU A 277 -8.33 6.62 9.58
C LEU A 277 -9.38 5.91 10.44
N VAL A 278 -10.58 5.73 9.89
CA VAL A 278 -11.72 5.18 10.61
C VAL A 278 -11.95 3.73 10.26
N MET A 279 -11.92 2.87 11.27
CA MET A 279 -12.32 1.46 11.19
C MET A 279 -13.73 1.30 11.74
N PHE A 280 -14.55 0.52 11.04
CA PHE A 280 -15.84 0.05 11.54
C PHE A 280 -15.76 -1.44 11.81
N ASP A 281 -16.11 -1.82 13.04
CA ASP A 281 -16.29 -3.19 13.46
C ASP A 281 -17.73 -3.36 13.99
N GLY A 282 -18.60 -3.76 13.09
CA GLY A 282 -20.03 -3.90 13.39
C GLY A 282 -20.66 -2.59 13.90
N THR A 283 -20.79 -2.45 15.21
CA THR A 283 -21.36 -1.26 15.87
C THR A 283 -20.30 -0.29 16.40
N VAL A 284 -19.02 -0.70 16.42
CA VAL A 284 -17.95 0.11 17.00
C VAL A 284 -17.21 0.85 15.90
N GLN A 285 -17.16 2.16 16.04
CA GLN A 285 -16.29 3.02 15.25
C GLN A 285 -15.02 3.31 16.04
N LYS A 286 -13.85 2.97 15.46
CA LYS A 286 -12.55 3.33 16.02
C LYS A 286 -11.81 4.24 15.05
N THR A 287 -11.41 5.41 15.52
CA THR A 287 -10.57 6.33 14.75
C THR A 287 -9.12 6.19 15.20
N TYR A 288 -8.24 6.08 14.24
CA TYR A 288 -6.79 6.09 14.45
C TYR A 288 -6.24 7.41 13.94
N ALA A 289 -5.62 8.19 14.85
CA ALA A 289 -4.76 9.30 14.47
C ALA A 289 -3.44 8.72 13.95
N MET A 290 -3.18 8.92 12.66
CA MET A 290 -2.03 8.35 11.97
C MET A 290 -1.01 9.40 11.60
N TYR A 291 0.25 9.05 11.76
CA TYR A 291 1.42 9.90 11.51
C TYR A 291 2.24 9.35 10.34
N SER A 292 2.92 10.26 9.61
CA SER A 292 3.90 9.87 8.58
C SER A 292 5.11 9.20 9.24
N PRO A 293 5.39 7.91 8.98
CA PRO A 293 6.54 7.22 9.59
C PRO A 293 7.88 7.88 9.28
N LYS A 294 8.07 8.33 8.05
CA LYS A 294 9.34 8.96 7.64
C LYS A 294 9.62 10.20 8.45
N SER A 295 8.66 11.10 8.56
CA SER A 295 8.81 12.38 9.27
C SER A 295 9.03 12.17 10.77
N VAL A 296 8.27 11.25 11.38
CA VAL A 296 8.46 10.89 12.80
C VAL A 296 9.83 10.29 13.04
N VAL A 297 10.28 9.34 12.21
CA VAL A 297 11.61 8.69 12.37
C VAL A 297 12.73 9.72 12.27
N GLU A 298 12.67 10.64 11.29
CA GLU A 298 13.69 11.68 11.15
C GLU A 298 13.71 12.62 12.36
N ALA A 299 12.56 13.05 12.85
CA ALA A 299 12.48 13.90 14.03
C ALA A 299 13.01 13.20 15.29
N MET A 300 12.66 11.91 15.49
CA MET A 300 13.17 11.14 16.62
C MET A 300 14.69 11.02 16.59
N LEU A 301 15.27 10.72 15.43
CA LEU A 301 16.71 10.48 15.29
C LEU A 301 17.53 11.76 15.28
N SER A 302 17.08 12.83 14.63
CA SER A 302 17.79 14.12 14.53
C SER A 302 17.57 15.02 15.75
N GLY A 303 16.40 14.93 16.38
CA GLY A 303 15.94 15.88 17.40
C GLY A 303 15.49 17.23 16.82
N VAL A 304 15.30 17.30 15.52
CA VAL A 304 14.85 18.52 14.82
C VAL A 304 13.45 18.28 14.25
N TYR A 305 12.56 19.24 14.46
CA TYR A 305 11.23 19.25 13.86
C TYR A 305 11.26 20.14 12.63
N ASP A 306 11.13 19.52 11.47
CA ASP A 306 11.22 20.19 10.17
C ASP A 306 10.31 19.51 9.15
N ASN A 307 10.21 20.08 7.95
CA ASN A 307 9.49 19.49 6.84
C ASN A 307 10.33 18.39 6.17
N TYR A 308 10.06 17.14 6.53
CA TYR A 308 10.67 15.96 5.91
C TYR A 308 9.84 15.42 4.74
N TRP A 309 8.60 15.87 4.57
CA TRP A 309 7.73 15.52 3.45
C TRP A 309 8.34 15.94 2.11
N ASN A 310 8.91 17.13 2.03
CA ASN A 310 9.51 17.70 0.82
C ASN A 310 10.71 16.90 0.28
N GLN A 311 11.36 16.07 1.10
CA GLN A 311 12.42 15.16 0.65
C GLN A 311 11.89 14.01 -0.24
N THR A 312 10.60 13.89 -0.44
CA THR A 312 9.93 12.73 -1.02
C THR A 312 8.91 13.07 -2.09
N GLU A 313 8.19 14.13 -1.87
CA GLU A 313 7.20 14.71 -2.76
C GLU A 313 7.54 16.19 -2.89
N SER A 314 7.60 16.72 -4.10
CA SER A 314 7.84 18.13 -4.29
C SER A 314 6.52 18.90 -4.27
N TYR A 315 6.53 20.14 -3.77
CA TYR A 315 5.39 21.06 -3.92
C TYR A 315 5.01 21.28 -5.40
N GLU A 316 5.90 20.96 -6.34
CA GLU A 316 5.63 21.04 -7.76
C GLU A 316 4.54 20.05 -8.19
N ALA A 317 4.53 18.84 -7.64
CA ALA A 317 3.47 17.88 -7.89
C ALA A 317 2.13 18.40 -7.37
N LEU A 318 2.10 18.92 -6.13
CA LEU A 318 0.90 19.55 -5.56
C LEU A 318 0.43 20.74 -6.41
N LYS A 319 1.37 21.58 -6.90
CA LYS A 319 1.07 22.75 -7.71
C LYS A 319 0.28 22.41 -8.97
N VAL A 320 0.61 21.30 -9.65
CA VAL A 320 -0.13 20.86 -10.84
C VAL A 320 -1.62 20.72 -10.55
N TYR A 321 -1.98 20.09 -9.43
CA TYR A 321 -3.38 19.85 -9.08
C TYR A 321 -4.10 21.10 -8.59
N ILE A 322 -3.46 21.92 -7.76
CA ILE A 322 -4.11 23.14 -7.24
C ILE A 322 -4.21 24.27 -8.28
N GLN A 323 -3.47 24.18 -9.39
CA GLN A 323 -3.61 25.09 -10.54
C GLN A 323 -4.77 24.73 -11.46
N MET A 324 -5.35 23.56 -11.33
CA MET A 324 -6.52 23.16 -12.12
C MET A 324 -7.69 24.12 -11.85
N ASN A 325 -8.28 24.66 -12.92
CA ASN A 325 -9.30 25.70 -12.81
C ASN A 325 -10.70 25.11 -12.59
N TYR A 326 -10.87 24.31 -11.54
CA TYR A 326 -12.20 23.83 -11.14
C TYR A 326 -12.88 24.82 -10.21
N ASP A 327 -14.18 25.06 -10.43
CA ASP A 327 -14.96 25.98 -9.64
C ASP A 327 -14.94 25.60 -8.16
N GLY A 328 -14.62 26.60 -7.31
CA GLY A 328 -14.49 26.44 -5.87
C GLY A 328 -13.21 25.74 -5.36
N LEU A 329 -12.30 25.24 -6.22
CA LEU A 329 -11.08 24.57 -5.78
C LEU A 329 -10.14 25.52 -5.03
N LYS A 330 -9.91 26.72 -5.60
CA LYS A 330 -9.07 27.75 -4.96
C LYS A 330 -9.62 28.17 -3.60
N GLU A 331 -10.93 28.41 -3.51
CA GLU A 331 -11.60 28.77 -2.26
C GLU A 331 -11.46 27.65 -1.22
N ALA A 332 -11.63 26.39 -1.62
CA ALA A 332 -11.47 25.25 -0.74
C ALA A 332 -10.07 25.18 -0.11
N ILE A 333 -9.02 25.40 -0.92
CA ILE A 333 -7.62 25.38 -0.47
C ILE A 333 -7.37 26.54 0.51
N VAL A 334 -7.87 27.74 0.20
CA VAL A 334 -7.71 28.91 1.07
C VAL A 334 -8.39 28.69 2.44
N ARG A 335 -9.59 28.13 2.44
CA ARG A 335 -10.32 27.79 3.67
C ARG A 335 -9.57 26.76 4.49
N MET A 336 -9.03 25.71 3.88
CA MET A 336 -8.24 24.70 4.59
C MET A 336 -6.93 25.26 5.15
N LEU A 337 -6.28 26.19 4.46
CA LEU A 337 -5.10 26.89 4.98
C LEU A 337 -5.45 27.82 6.17
N ALA A 338 -6.68 28.31 6.24
CA ALA A 338 -7.20 29.05 7.39
C ALA A 338 -7.62 28.14 8.56
N GLY A 339 -7.59 26.80 8.37
CA GLY A 339 -7.95 25.82 9.39
C GLY A 339 -9.37 25.28 9.29
N ASP A 340 -10.14 25.67 8.27
CA ASP A 340 -11.49 25.18 8.05
C ASP A 340 -11.50 23.75 7.50
N ARG A 341 -12.58 23.02 7.76
CA ARG A 341 -12.95 21.79 7.08
C ARG A 341 -13.74 22.09 5.81
N VAL A 342 -13.46 21.37 4.72
CA VAL A 342 -14.18 21.51 3.45
C VAL A 342 -14.88 20.21 3.13
N GLN A 343 -16.19 20.28 2.88
CA GLN A 343 -16.98 19.11 2.49
C GLN A 343 -16.66 18.69 1.08
N ILE A 344 -16.52 17.36 0.85
CA ILE A 344 -16.28 16.75 -0.47
C ILE A 344 -17.17 15.52 -0.69
N ASN A 345 -17.37 15.20 -1.97
CA ASN A 345 -17.97 13.94 -2.43
C ASN A 345 -16.88 13.04 -3.05
N THR A 346 -16.44 12.02 -2.33
CA THR A 346 -15.43 11.08 -2.83
C THR A 346 -15.99 10.07 -3.84
N GLY A 347 -17.31 10.01 -4.03
CA GLY A 347 -17.98 9.01 -4.88
C GLY A 347 -17.82 9.24 -6.38
N THR A 348 -17.54 10.47 -6.81
CA THR A 348 -17.37 10.85 -8.22
C THR A 348 -15.96 10.55 -8.74
N PHE A 349 -14.98 10.44 -7.87
CA PHE A 349 -13.60 10.22 -8.26
C PHE A 349 -13.40 8.87 -8.99
N SER A 350 -12.83 8.92 -10.20
CA SER A 350 -12.60 7.77 -11.06
C SER A 350 -11.38 6.93 -10.70
N ASN A 351 -10.67 7.30 -9.63
CA ASN A 351 -9.44 6.66 -9.17
C ASN A 351 -8.32 6.72 -10.23
N ASP A 352 -8.20 7.82 -10.95
CA ASP A 352 -7.07 8.10 -11.86
C ASP A 352 -6.56 9.54 -11.72
N MET A 353 -5.46 9.87 -12.40
CA MET A 353 -4.80 11.16 -12.28
C MET A 353 -5.17 12.17 -13.38
N THR A 354 -6.07 11.83 -14.27
CA THR A 354 -6.38 12.64 -15.47
C THR A 354 -7.86 12.90 -15.70
N THR A 355 -8.75 12.09 -15.10
CA THR A 355 -10.19 12.20 -15.32
C THR A 355 -10.83 12.90 -14.13
N PHE A 356 -10.76 14.23 -14.13
CA PHE A 356 -11.40 15.06 -13.12
C PHE A 356 -12.57 15.83 -13.76
N GLU A 357 -13.71 15.84 -13.11
CA GLU A 357 -14.90 16.59 -13.52
C GLU A 357 -15.17 17.77 -12.58
N THR A 358 -14.80 17.62 -11.32
CA THR A 358 -15.07 18.60 -10.24
C THR A 358 -13.85 18.80 -9.33
N LYS A 359 -13.92 19.87 -8.49
CA LYS A 359 -12.95 20.09 -7.42
C LYS A 359 -12.87 18.90 -6.46
N ASP A 360 -13.97 18.16 -6.27
CA ASP A 360 -14.05 17.06 -5.31
C ASP A 360 -13.19 15.88 -5.78
N ASP A 361 -13.08 15.67 -7.09
CA ASP A 361 -12.20 14.63 -7.64
C ASP A 361 -10.73 14.97 -7.40
N VAL A 362 -10.34 16.24 -7.60
CA VAL A 362 -8.97 16.71 -7.31
C VAL A 362 -8.67 16.60 -5.81
N LEU A 363 -9.58 17.06 -4.95
CA LEU A 363 -9.41 16.98 -3.50
C LEU A 363 -9.34 15.51 -3.02
N THR A 364 -10.12 14.62 -3.63
CA THR A 364 -10.06 13.18 -3.32
C THR A 364 -8.72 12.58 -3.73
N LEU A 365 -8.18 12.93 -4.90
CA LEU A 365 -6.83 12.53 -5.29
C LEU A 365 -5.80 13.02 -4.26
N LEU A 366 -5.87 14.27 -3.82
CA LEU A 366 -4.96 14.82 -2.82
C LEU A 366 -5.04 14.09 -1.47
N VAL A 367 -6.19 13.52 -1.10
CA VAL A 367 -6.30 12.61 0.05
C VAL A 367 -5.48 11.34 -0.17
N HIS A 368 -5.58 10.69 -1.35
CA HIS A 368 -4.82 9.47 -1.64
C HIS A 368 -3.31 9.72 -1.75
N LEU A 369 -2.92 10.89 -2.24
CA LEU A 369 -1.51 11.32 -2.28
C LEU A 369 -0.97 11.72 -0.89
N GLY A 370 -1.82 11.94 0.11
CA GLY A 370 -1.44 12.34 1.47
C GLY A 370 -1.28 13.84 1.68
N TYR A 371 -1.71 14.67 0.73
CA TYR A 371 -1.75 16.12 0.92
C TYR A 371 -2.97 16.60 1.72
N LEU A 372 -4.01 15.78 1.82
CA LEU A 372 -5.20 16.05 2.62
C LEU A 372 -5.54 14.88 3.52
N SER A 373 -6.14 15.17 4.66
CA SER A 373 -6.80 14.21 5.54
C SER A 373 -8.29 14.18 5.25
N TYR A 374 -8.90 12.99 5.27
CA TYR A 374 -10.33 12.80 5.09
C TYR A 374 -11.00 12.41 6.41
N HIS A 375 -12.02 13.18 6.82
CA HIS A 375 -12.81 12.94 8.01
C HIS A 375 -14.12 12.26 7.62
N TRP A 376 -14.19 10.97 7.84
CA TRP A 376 -15.28 10.12 7.35
C TRP A 376 -16.67 10.53 7.88
N PRO A 377 -16.86 10.89 9.19
CA PRO A 377 -18.20 11.17 9.72
C PRO A 377 -18.91 12.32 9.01
N ASP A 378 -18.19 13.39 8.74
CA ASP A 378 -18.71 14.62 8.12
C ASP A 378 -18.38 14.73 6.63
N LYS A 379 -17.65 13.76 6.07
CA LYS A 379 -17.18 13.77 4.67
C LYS A 379 -16.46 15.06 4.31
N THR A 380 -15.56 15.48 5.19
CA THR A 380 -14.77 16.70 5.02
C THR A 380 -13.29 16.39 4.86
N VAL A 381 -12.55 17.34 4.31
CA VAL A 381 -11.09 17.29 4.21
C VAL A 381 -10.46 18.49 4.88
N THR A 382 -9.22 18.27 5.35
CA THR A 382 -8.34 19.31 5.92
C THR A 382 -6.91 19.08 5.45
N ILE A 383 -6.08 20.12 5.55
CA ILE A 383 -4.62 19.97 5.48
C ILE A 383 -4.19 19.31 6.80
N PRO A 384 -3.47 18.14 6.73
CA PRO A 384 -3.30 17.31 7.92
C PRO A 384 -2.43 17.94 9.01
N ASN A 385 -1.34 18.60 8.65
CA ASN A 385 -0.33 19.01 9.61
C ASN A 385 0.53 20.17 9.11
N LYS A 386 1.48 20.59 9.95
CA LYS A 386 2.32 21.75 9.70
C LYS A 386 3.27 21.54 8.52
N GLU A 387 3.87 20.34 8.35
CA GLU A 387 4.79 20.11 7.23
C GLU A 387 4.06 20.13 5.88
N VAL A 388 2.88 19.52 5.76
CA VAL A 388 2.07 19.56 4.54
C VAL A 388 1.52 20.97 4.29
N SER A 389 1.12 21.70 5.36
CA SER A 389 0.72 23.11 5.24
C SER A 389 1.81 23.99 4.64
N GLN A 390 3.09 23.73 4.93
CA GLN A 390 4.21 24.45 4.31
C GLN A 390 4.31 24.15 2.81
N GLU A 391 4.03 22.92 2.38
CA GLU A 391 4.01 22.57 0.95
C GLU A 391 2.93 23.36 0.18
N TYR A 392 1.74 23.51 0.77
CA TYR A 392 0.70 24.38 0.19
C TYR A 392 1.14 25.84 0.10
N VAL A 393 1.74 26.37 1.17
CA VAL A 393 2.27 27.77 1.17
C VAL A 393 3.33 27.95 0.10
N ASN A 394 4.28 27.00 -0.03
CA ASN A 394 5.32 27.03 -1.05
C ASN A 394 4.72 26.98 -2.47
N ALA A 395 3.75 26.09 -2.71
CA ALA A 395 3.08 25.98 -4.00
C ALA A 395 2.34 27.28 -4.37
N ILE A 396 1.59 27.86 -3.44
CA ILE A 396 0.81 29.09 -3.64
C ILE A 396 1.73 30.31 -3.86
N SER A 397 2.85 30.41 -3.14
CA SER A 397 3.76 31.55 -3.25
C SER A 397 4.33 31.70 -4.67
N THR A 398 4.48 30.59 -5.40
CA THR A 398 4.94 30.58 -6.79
C THR A 398 3.84 30.91 -7.81
N MET A 399 2.56 31.01 -7.38
CA MET A 399 1.37 31.13 -8.24
C MET A 399 0.79 32.56 -8.30
N ALA A 400 1.47 33.56 -7.83
CA ALA A 400 0.93 34.94 -7.77
C ALA A 400 -0.38 35.09 -6.94
N TRP A 401 -0.64 34.21 -5.97
CA TRP A 401 -1.75 34.30 -5.01
C TRP A 401 -1.40 35.23 -3.83
N ASN A 402 -0.72 36.35 -4.11
CA ASN A 402 -0.13 37.24 -3.10
C ASN A 402 -1.15 37.81 -2.09
N GLU A 403 -2.40 38.05 -2.50
CA GLU A 403 -3.46 38.50 -1.62
C GLU A 403 -3.89 37.44 -0.60
N VAL A 404 -3.90 36.19 -1.04
CA VAL A 404 -4.22 35.03 -0.17
C VAL A 404 -3.14 34.85 0.88
N LEU A 405 -1.88 34.89 0.50
CA LEU A 405 -0.74 34.79 1.43
C LEU A 405 -0.77 35.89 2.48
N ARG A 406 -1.03 37.11 2.10
CA ARG A 406 -1.16 38.25 3.04
C ARG A 406 -2.32 38.05 4.02
N SER A 407 -3.45 37.51 3.54
CA SER A 407 -4.61 37.26 4.40
C SER A 407 -4.33 36.14 5.42
N ILE A 408 -3.63 35.08 5.00
CA ILE A 408 -3.23 33.96 5.89
C ILE A 408 -2.21 34.45 6.93
N GLU A 409 -1.20 35.23 6.53
CA GLU A 409 -0.20 35.81 7.43
C GLU A 409 -0.82 36.74 8.47
N ASN A 410 -1.76 37.59 8.04
CA ASN A 410 -2.48 38.49 8.93
C ASN A 410 -3.36 37.73 9.93
N SER A 411 -4.05 36.67 9.49
CA SER A 411 -4.86 35.80 10.37
C SER A 411 -4.00 35.08 11.41
N ARG A 412 -2.83 34.55 11.01
CA ARG A 412 -1.88 33.91 11.95
C ARG A 412 -1.34 34.89 12.99
N LYS A 413 -1.03 36.14 12.60
CA LYS A 413 -0.59 37.18 13.54
C LYS A 413 -1.66 37.58 14.54
N LEU A 414 -2.92 37.62 14.12
CA LEU A 414 -4.06 37.89 15.00
C LEU A 414 -4.35 36.76 16.01
N LEU A 415 -4.06 35.52 15.66
CA LEU A 415 -4.22 34.35 16.54
C LEU A 415 -3.06 34.19 17.54
N GLN A 416 -1.93 34.85 17.31
CA GLN A 416 -0.73 34.83 18.18
C GLN A 416 -0.68 36.02 19.14
N ALA A 417 -1.52 37.04 18.95
CA ALA A 417 -1.68 38.21 19.80
C ALA A 417 -2.81 38.03 20.83
#